data_886db0028920e1dac22440d2f993fd83
#
_entry.id   886db0028920e1dac22440d2f993fd83
#
_cell.length_a   1.000
_cell.length_b   1.000
_cell.length_c   1.000
_cell.angle_alpha   90.00
_cell.angle_beta   90.00
_cell.angle_gamma   90.00
#
_symmetry.space_group_name_H-M   'P 1'
#
loop_
_entity.id
_entity.type
_entity.pdbx_description
1 polymer ?
#
loop_
_entity_poly.entity_id
_entity_poly.type
_entity_poly.pdbx_seq_one_letter_code
_entity_poly.pdbx_strand_id
1 'polypeptide(L)'
;PINITVDVKDSNGTPVDQFKITKPSQSYILKKNSGSEVMLLEVNTGLHAVALASGQPGQAILADTRTGMFYASGARFYFMVPAGAADIRLEVAPDLGEPVGAELLDPSGRSMASFSKSDSIRQLVYKRGNTAETEIWSVRFPYVHEDMRFRIGAPLLPLVSTAPENILIPRDTAPMIRDK
;
A
#
# COMPACT_ATOMS: atom_id res chain seq x y z
N PRO A 1 14.95 -11.36 21.43
CA PRO A 1 15.48 -10.03 21.14
C PRO A 1 15.03 -9.57 19.77
N ILE A 2 14.55 -8.31 19.68
CA ILE A 2 14.19 -7.68 18.41
C ILE A 2 15.49 -7.36 17.67
N ASN A 3 15.58 -7.73 16.40
CA ASN A 3 16.70 -7.40 15.53
C ASN A 3 16.21 -7.31 14.08
N ILE A 4 15.54 -6.22 13.76
CA ILE A 4 14.97 -5.98 12.45
C ILE A 4 15.88 -5.03 11.69
N THR A 5 16.30 -5.42 10.50
CA THR A 5 17.10 -4.56 9.62
C THR A 5 16.17 -3.75 8.70
N VAL A 6 16.47 -2.48 8.57
CA VAL A 6 15.82 -1.57 7.62
C VAL A 6 16.89 -1.04 6.68
N ASP A 7 16.77 -1.40 5.40
CA ASP A 7 17.61 -0.87 4.33
C ASP A 7 16.91 0.35 3.72
N VAL A 8 17.64 1.43 3.57
CA VAL A 8 17.15 2.67 2.96
C VAL A 8 17.81 2.81 1.58
N LYS A 9 16.99 2.95 0.56
CA LYS A 9 17.41 3.10 -0.84
C LYS A 9 16.88 4.40 -1.41
N ASP A 10 17.57 4.93 -2.40
CA ASP A 10 17.04 6.05 -3.20
C ASP A 10 15.98 5.56 -4.22
N SER A 11 15.45 6.48 -5.01
CA SER A 11 14.46 6.19 -6.06
C SER A 11 14.95 5.24 -7.16
N ASN A 12 16.26 5.06 -7.29
CA ASN A 12 16.90 4.15 -8.25
C ASN A 12 17.20 2.77 -7.63
N GLY A 13 16.88 2.58 -6.36
CA GLY A 13 17.18 1.37 -5.61
C GLY A 13 18.61 1.28 -5.08
N THR A 14 19.39 2.37 -5.16
CA THR A 14 20.75 2.41 -4.62
C THR A 14 20.71 2.53 -3.11
N PRO A 15 21.43 1.67 -2.36
CA PRO A 15 21.51 1.79 -0.91
C PRO A 15 22.13 3.13 -0.49
N VAL A 16 21.46 3.83 0.42
CA VAL A 16 21.90 5.14 0.95
C VAL A 16 22.11 5.14 2.46
N ASP A 17 21.42 4.23 3.17
CA ASP A 17 21.55 4.08 4.62
C ASP A 17 21.05 2.70 5.06
N GLN A 18 21.37 2.31 6.30
CA GLN A 18 20.86 1.11 6.95
C GLN A 18 20.77 1.34 8.45
N PHE A 19 19.70 0.88 9.08
CA PHE A 19 19.60 0.89 10.53
C PHE A 19 18.90 -0.35 11.07
N LYS A 20 18.99 -0.54 12.39
CA LYS A 20 18.37 -1.68 13.07
C LYS A 20 17.34 -1.22 14.09
N ILE A 21 16.21 -1.91 14.12
CA ILE A 21 15.21 -1.78 15.16
C ILE A 21 15.51 -2.85 16.20
N THR A 22 15.85 -2.43 17.40
CA THR A 22 16.24 -3.32 18.52
C THR A 22 15.35 -3.19 19.74
N LYS A 23 14.38 -2.24 19.71
CA LYS A 23 13.44 -1.95 20.80
C LYS A 23 12.01 -1.89 20.28
N PRO A 24 10.99 -2.15 21.11
CA PRO A 24 9.59 -2.12 20.72
C PRO A 24 9.11 -0.77 20.15
N SER A 25 9.75 0.34 20.57
CA SER A 25 9.50 1.66 20.02
C SER A 25 10.83 2.36 19.82
N GLN A 26 11.10 2.77 18.60
CA GLN A 26 12.35 3.42 18.22
C GLN A 26 12.11 4.44 17.14
N SER A 27 12.67 5.63 17.30
CA SER A 27 12.67 6.67 16.26
C SER A 27 13.99 6.66 15.52
N TYR A 28 13.94 6.92 14.24
CA TYR A 28 15.11 7.10 13.38
C TYR A 28 14.93 8.34 12.50
N ILE A 29 15.99 9.12 12.34
CA ILE A 29 15.97 10.30 11.50
C ILE A 29 16.69 9.94 10.19
N LEU A 30 15.91 9.82 9.12
CA LEU A 30 16.47 9.64 7.77
C LEU A 30 17.13 10.95 7.32
N LYS A 31 18.41 10.88 6.99
CA LYS A 31 19.13 12.01 6.38
C LYS A 31 18.74 12.07 4.91
N LYS A 32 18.14 13.17 4.50
CA LYS A 32 17.83 13.40 3.09
C LYS A 32 19.15 13.56 2.33
N ASN A 33 19.44 12.63 1.42
CA ASN A 33 20.49 12.84 0.45
C ASN A 33 20.04 13.91 -0.57
N SER A 34 20.91 14.88 -0.83
CA SER A 34 20.67 15.93 -1.82
C SER A 34 20.46 15.29 -3.20
N GLY A 35 19.22 15.18 -3.66
CA GLY A 35 18.90 14.67 -5.00
C GLY A 35 17.78 13.66 -5.09
N SER A 36 17.45 12.91 -4.03
CA SER A 36 16.33 11.98 -4.06
C SER A 36 15.10 12.58 -3.39
N GLU A 37 13.97 12.60 -4.11
CA GLU A 37 12.70 13.07 -3.57
C GLU A 37 11.93 11.96 -2.84
N VAL A 38 12.22 10.72 -3.18
CA VAL A 38 11.60 9.52 -2.63
C VAL A 38 12.67 8.60 -2.08
N MET A 39 12.46 8.09 -0.88
CA MET A 39 13.26 7.02 -0.28
C MET A 39 12.40 5.77 -0.14
N LEU A 40 12.97 4.63 -0.51
CA LEU A 40 12.39 3.31 -0.32
C LEU A 40 12.97 2.70 0.95
N LEU A 41 12.11 2.33 1.89
CA LEU A 41 12.49 1.55 3.06
C LEU A 41 12.11 0.08 2.84
N GLU A 42 13.11 -0.78 2.85
CA GLU A 42 12.91 -2.22 2.80
C GLU A 42 13.13 -2.80 4.20
N VAL A 43 12.08 -3.38 4.78
CA VAL A 43 12.07 -3.85 6.16
C VAL A 43 12.00 -5.37 6.17
N ASN A 44 13.05 -6.00 6.64
CA ASN A 44 13.05 -7.45 6.86
C ASN A 44 12.62 -7.73 8.31
N THR A 45 11.34 -8.01 8.48
CA THR A 45 10.72 -8.18 9.80
C THR A 45 11.00 -9.55 10.43
N GLY A 46 11.40 -10.55 9.64
CA GLY A 46 11.47 -11.93 10.11
C GLY A 46 10.12 -12.40 10.65
N LEU A 47 10.08 -12.80 11.92
CA LEU A 47 8.85 -13.23 12.61
C LEU A 47 8.18 -12.10 13.41
N HIS A 48 8.55 -10.85 13.20
CA HIS A 48 8.00 -9.70 13.92
C HIS A 48 7.07 -8.86 13.07
N ALA A 49 6.02 -8.31 13.66
CA ALA A 49 5.23 -7.26 13.05
C ALA A 49 5.89 -5.89 13.27
N VAL A 50 5.86 -5.04 12.27
CA VAL A 50 6.39 -3.67 12.33
C VAL A 50 5.31 -2.69 11.87
N ALA A 51 5.06 -1.68 12.69
CA ALA A 51 4.30 -0.51 12.30
C ALA A 51 5.27 0.67 12.08
N LEU A 52 5.20 1.28 10.93
CA LEU A 52 5.96 2.47 10.60
C LEU A 52 5.06 3.69 10.66
N ALA A 53 5.50 4.73 11.37
CA ALA A 53 4.86 6.03 11.38
C ALA A 53 5.90 7.08 10.97
N SER A 54 5.54 7.99 10.08
CA SER A 54 6.37 9.14 9.72
C SER A 54 5.70 10.42 10.20
N GLY A 55 6.50 11.37 10.64
CA GLY A 55 6.06 12.73 10.95
C GLY A 55 5.89 13.61 9.71
N GLN A 56 6.10 13.07 8.52
CA GLN A 56 5.98 13.80 7.25
C GLN A 56 4.86 13.21 6.39
N PRO A 57 4.13 14.02 5.62
CA PRO A 57 3.17 13.52 4.64
C PRO A 57 3.88 12.82 3.47
N GLY A 58 3.12 12.07 2.67
CA GLY A 58 3.66 11.40 1.50
C GLY A 58 4.33 10.06 1.82
N GLN A 59 3.58 9.14 2.41
CA GLN A 59 4.02 7.77 2.66
C GLN A 59 3.20 6.82 1.82
N ALA A 60 3.88 5.85 1.22
CA ALA A 60 3.20 4.74 0.55
C ALA A 60 3.83 3.40 0.91
N ILE A 61 3.02 2.39 0.86
CA ILE A 61 3.42 0.99 0.97
C ILE A 61 3.37 0.39 -0.42
N LEU A 62 4.39 -0.34 -0.81
CA LEU A 62 4.41 -1.04 -2.08
C LEU A 62 3.55 -2.31 -1.98
N ALA A 63 2.43 -2.31 -2.69
CA ALA A 63 1.50 -3.43 -2.75
C ALA A 63 1.77 -4.28 -4.01
N ASP A 64 2.84 -5.07 -3.97
CA ASP A 64 3.21 -6.03 -5.00
C ASP A 64 3.34 -7.46 -4.43
N THR A 65 3.65 -8.45 -5.28
CA THR A 65 3.75 -9.85 -4.86
C THR A 65 4.93 -10.18 -3.96
N ARG A 66 5.92 -9.29 -3.85
CA ARG A 66 7.16 -9.51 -3.10
C ARG A 66 7.16 -8.81 -1.75
N THR A 67 6.34 -7.79 -1.61
CA THR A 67 6.30 -6.93 -0.43
C THR A 67 4.87 -6.82 0.08
N GLY A 68 4.71 -6.71 1.35
CA GLY A 68 3.43 -6.41 1.97
C GLY A 68 2.65 -7.63 2.42
N MET A 69 3.06 -8.21 3.52
CA MET A 69 2.13 -8.92 4.40
C MET A 69 1.49 -7.87 5.31
N PHE A 70 0.16 -7.82 5.29
CA PHE A 70 -0.61 -6.89 6.12
C PHE A 70 -1.40 -7.70 7.14
N TYR A 71 -1.16 -7.43 8.39
CA TYR A 71 -1.83 -8.06 9.51
C TYR A 71 -2.77 -7.07 10.16
N ALA A 72 -4.02 -7.02 9.73
CA ALA A 72 -5.09 -6.36 10.51
C ALA A 72 -6.48 -6.53 9.89
N SER A 73 -7.40 -7.17 10.60
CA SER A 73 -8.83 -7.04 10.35
C SER A 73 -9.27 -5.57 10.48
N GLY A 74 -10.08 -5.12 9.53
CA GLY A 74 -10.56 -3.74 9.47
C GLY A 74 -9.61 -2.74 8.79
N ALA A 75 -8.41 -3.17 8.37
CA ALA A 75 -7.49 -2.31 7.63
C ALA A 75 -8.13 -1.77 6.34
N ARG A 76 -7.83 -0.52 6.04
CA ARG A 76 -8.22 0.15 4.80
C ARG A 76 -7.01 0.82 4.19
N PHE A 77 -6.81 0.59 2.90
CA PHE A 77 -5.72 1.17 2.14
C PHE A 77 -6.27 1.96 0.96
N TYR A 78 -5.70 3.12 0.74
CA TYR A 78 -6.08 4.04 -0.33
C TYR A 78 -5.05 3.99 -1.44
N PHE A 79 -5.50 4.13 -2.67
CA PHE A 79 -4.64 4.15 -3.85
C PHE A 79 -5.23 5.06 -4.93
N MET A 80 -4.37 5.52 -5.81
CA MET A 80 -4.74 6.39 -6.91
C MET A 80 -5.16 5.57 -8.14
N VAL A 81 -6.29 5.93 -8.72
CA VAL A 81 -6.75 5.44 -10.02
C VAL A 81 -6.66 6.60 -11.01
N PRO A 82 -5.70 6.58 -11.94
CA PRO A 82 -5.50 7.69 -12.86
C PRO A 82 -6.66 7.83 -13.86
N ALA A 83 -6.77 9.02 -14.43
CA ALA A 83 -7.63 9.25 -15.58
C ALA A 83 -7.32 8.24 -16.70
N GLY A 84 -8.35 7.78 -17.39
CA GLY A 84 -8.20 6.80 -18.48
C GLY A 84 -8.01 5.34 -18.04
N ALA A 85 -7.82 5.05 -16.75
CA ALA A 85 -7.78 3.68 -16.26
C ALA A 85 -9.20 3.07 -16.32
N ALA A 86 -9.43 2.16 -17.27
CA ALA A 86 -10.73 1.55 -17.49
C ALA A 86 -11.06 0.43 -16.51
N ASP A 87 -10.05 -0.26 -16.01
CA ASP A 87 -10.18 -1.40 -15.11
C ASP A 87 -9.39 -1.16 -13.80
N ILE A 88 -9.98 -1.58 -12.70
CA ILE A 88 -9.31 -1.71 -11.40
C ILE A 88 -9.20 -3.19 -11.11
N ARG A 89 -7.99 -3.67 -10.85
CA ARG A 89 -7.73 -5.08 -10.53
C ARG A 89 -6.84 -5.18 -9.31
N LEU A 90 -7.36 -5.83 -8.28
CA LEU A 90 -6.58 -6.18 -7.10
C LEU A 90 -6.61 -7.70 -6.94
N GLU A 91 -5.46 -8.26 -6.60
CA GLU A 91 -5.36 -9.66 -6.20
C GLU A 91 -5.13 -9.70 -4.69
N VAL A 92 -5.90 -10.53 -4.02
CA VAL A 92 -5.80 -10.76 -2.57
C VAL A 92 -5.50 -12.22 -2.37
N ALA A 93 -4.43 -12.49 -1.64
CA ALA A 93 -3.98 -13.84 -1.31
C ALA A 93 -3.95 -14.00 0.21
N PRO A 94 -4.68 -14.98 0.77
CA PRO A 94 -4.48 -15.39 2.14
C PRO A 94 -3.08 -15.98 2.30
N ASP A 95 -2.49 -15.86 3.48
CA ASP A 95 -1.28 -16.60 3.78
C ASP A 95 -1.62 -17.93 4.45
N LEU A 96 -0.87 -18.99 4.13
CA LEU A 96 -1.01 -20.34 4.68
C LEU A 96 -2.45 -20.91 4.69
N GLY A 97 -3.33 -20.45 3.78
CA GLY A 97 -4.72 -20.92 3.69
C GLY A 97 -5.68 -20.29 4.70
N GLU A 98 -5.26 -19.23 5.37
CA GLU A 98 -6.11 -18.54 6.34
C GLU A 98 -7.08 -17.58 5.66
N PRO A 99 -8.39 -17.65 5.99
CA PRO A 99 -9.37 -16.93 5.21
C PRO A 99 -9.27 -15.41 5.37
N VAL A 100 -9.44 -14.70 4.25
CA VAL A 100 -9.51 -13.26 4.15
C VAL A 100 -10.78 -12.81 3.45
N GLY A 101 -11.32 -11.66 3.83
CA GLY A 101 -12.39 -10.95 3.14
C GLY A 101 -11.93 -9.57 2.69
N ALA A 102 -12.37 -9.13 1.51
CA ALA A 102 -11.98 -7.84 0.97
C ALA A 102 -13.11 -7.13 0.22
N GLU A 103 -13.06 -5.81 0.23
CA GLU A 103 -14.00 -4.92 -0.48
C GLU A 103 -13.24 -3.81 -1.19
N LEU A 104 -13.52 -3.65 -2.47
CA LEU A 104 -13.09 -2.50 -3.27
C LEU A 104 -14.14 -1.39 -3.14
N LEU A 105 -13.73 -0.22 -2.70
CA LEU A 105 -14.61 0.92 -2.45
C LEU A 105 -14.27 2.08 -3.40
N ASP A 106 -15.31 2.69 -3.99
CA ASP A 106 -15.17 3.90 -4.79
C ASP A 106 -14.87 5.14 -3.92
N PRO A 107 -14.61 6.33 -4.50
CA PRO A 107 -14.34 7.55 -3.75
C PRO A 107 -15.47 7.96 -2.79
N SER A 108 -16.71 7.54 -3.05
CA SER A 108 -17.85 7.79 -2.16
C SER A 108 -17.96 6.78 -1.01
N GLY A 109 -17.12 5.74 -1.00
CA GLY A 109 -17.15 4.66 -0.02
C GLY A 109 -18.13 3.52 -0.34
N ARG A 110 -18.70 3.52 -1.55
CA ARG A 110 -19.62 2.45 -2.01
C ARG A 110 -18.83 1.23 -2.46
N SER A 111 -19.27 0.04 -2.04
CA SER A 111 -18.65 -1.23 -2.44
C SER A 111 -18.94 -1.55 -3.92
N MET A 112 -17.89 -1.70 -4.70
CA MET A 112 -17.95 -1.96 -6.15
C MET A 112 -17.61 -3.41 -6.49
N ALA A 113 -16.81 -4.09 -5.66
CA ALA A 113 -16.54 -5.51 -5.74
C ALA A 113 -16.16 -6.01 -4.34
N SER A 114 -16.56 -7.24 -4.00
CA SER A 114 -16.26 -7.79 -2.68
C SER A 114 -16.30 -9.31 -2.66
N PHE A 115 -15.66 -9.88 -1.65
CA PHE A 115 -15.89 -11.25 -1.19
C PHE A 115 -15.77 -11.31 0.34
N SER A 116 -16.60 -12.13 0.99
CA SER A 116 -16.71 -12.14 2.45
C SER A 116 -15.59 -12.91 3.13
N LYS A 117 -15.28 -14.12 2.61
CA LYS A 117 -14.21 -15.00 3.10
C LYS A 117 -13.71 -15.89 1.98
N SER A 118 -12.38 -16.06 1.90
CA SER A 118 -11.75 -17.01 1.00
C SER A 118 -10.40 -17.45 1.58
N ASP A 119 -10.11 -18.72 1.52
CA ASP A 119 -8.84 -19.37 1.82
C ASP A 119 -7.95 -19.55 0.58
N SER A 120 -8.39 -19.03 -0.55
CA SER A 120 -7.68 -19.07 -1.83
C SER A 120 -7.55 -17.67 -2.43
N ILE A 121 -6.59 -17.53 -3.36
CA ILE A 121 -6.35 -16.28 -4.09
C ILE A 121 -7.64 -15.83 -4.78
N ARG A 122 -8.00 -14.57 -4.58
CA ARG A 122 -9.15 -13.91 -5.18
C ARG A 122 -8.74 -12.62 -5.88
N GLN A 123 -9.53 -12.28 -6.91
CA GLN A 123 -9.40 -11.00 -7.58
C GLN A 123 -10.66 -10.16 -7.33
N LEU A 124 -10.43 -8.90 -6.95
CA LEU A 124 -11.43 -7.85 -7.01
C LEU A 124 -11.25 -7.14 -8.35
N VAL A 125 -12.24 -7.24 -9.21
CA VAL A 125 -12.21 -6.63 -10.54
C VAL A 125 -13.40 -5.71 -10.69
N TYR A 126 -13.14 -4.47 -11.09
CA TYR A 126 -14.18 -3.50 -11.42
C TYR A 126 -13.87 -2.81 -12.73
N LYS A 127 -14.84 -2.83 -13.65
CA LYS A 127 -14.79 -2.09 -14.91
C LYS A 127 -15.33 -0.69 -14.66
N ARG A 128 -14.42 0.25 -14.50
CA ARG A 128 -14.74 1.66 -14.22
C ARG A 128 -15.28 2.38 -15.46
N GLY A 129 -14.87 1.93 -16.63
CA GLY A 129 -15.04 2.71 -17.85
C GLY A 129 -14.00 3.82 -17.97
N ASN A 130 -14.00 4.49 -19.09
CA ASN A 130 -13.04 5.56 -19.36
C ASN A 130 -13.50 6.85 -18.69
N THR A 131 -12.85 7.30 -17.63
CA THR A 131 -13.14 8.56 -16.96
C THR A 131 -12.01 9.56 -17.18
N ALA A 132 -12.36 10.84 -17.23
CA ALA A 132 -11.40 11.94 -17.41
C ALA A 132 -10.71 12.36 -16.10
N GLU A 133 -11.14 11.82 -14.96
CA GLU A 133 -10.68 12.24 -13.64
C GLU A 133 -9.78 11.17 -13.00
N THR A 134 -8.75 11.65 -12.32
CA THR A 134 -7.98 10.85 -11.36
C THR A 134 -8.73 10.80 -10.05
N GLU A 135 -8.87 9.62 -9.47
CA GLU A 135 -9.66 9.38 -8.26
C GLU A 135 -8.86 8.63 -7.21
N ILE A 136 -9.23 8.83 -5.95
CA ILE A 136 -8.71 8.06 -4.82
C ILE A 136 -9.73 6.98 -4.46
N TRP A 137 -9.34 5.75 -4.66
CA TRP A 137 -10.09 4.55 -4.31
C TRP A 137 -9.52 3.92 -3.07
N SER A 138 -10.23 2.93 -2.52
CA SER A 138 -9.70 2.18 -1.38
C SER A 138 -10.09 0.71 -1.42
N VAL A 139 -9.27 -0.10 -0.78
CA VAL A 139 -9.57 -1.48 -0.45
C VAL A 139 -9.68 -1.62 1.07
N ARG A 140 -10.73 -2.28 1.53
CA ARG A 140 -10.94 -2.59 2.95
C ARG A 140 -10.91 -4.11 3.14
N PHE A 141 -10.34 -4.54 4.26
CA PHE A 141 -10.24 -5.94 4.67
C PHE A 141 -11.07 -6.15 5.94
N PRO A 142 -12.40 -6.36 5.81
CA PRO A 142 -13.28 -6.51 6.98
C PRO A 142 -12.98 -7.74 7.80
N TYR A 143 -12.36 -8.73 7.18
CA TYR A 143 -11.95 -9.97 7.84
C TYR A 143 -10.56 -10.40 7.37
N VAL A 144 -9.65 -10.58 8.31
CA VAL A 144 -8.33 -11.20 8.13
C VAL A 144 -8.13 -12.12 9.32
N HIS A 145 -7.88 -13.41 9.08
CA HIS A 145 -7.67 -14.35 10.19
C HIS A 145 -6.32 -14.14 10.85
N GLU A 146 -5.23 -14.17 10.08
CA GLU A 146 -3.88 -13.80 10.52
C GLU A 146 -3.24 -12.87 9.51
N ASP A 147 -2.66 -13.43 8.44
CA ASP A 147 -1.89 -12.67 7.46
C ASP A 147 -2.54 -12.71 6.07
N MET A 148 -2.35 -11.66 5.31
CA MET A 148 -2.77 -11.60 3.93
C MET A 148 -1.80 -10.77 3.11
N ARG A 149 -1.78 -11.03 1.81
CA ARG A 149 -1.08 -10.22 0.81
C ARG A 149 -2.07 -9.68 -0.18
N PHE A 150 -1.82 -8.48 -0.66
CA PHE A 150 -2.55 -8.01 -1.82
C PHE A 150 -1.63 -7.24 -2.76
N ARG A 151 -2.00 -7.24 -4.02
CA ARG A 151 -1.31 -6.45 -5.04
C ARG A 151 -2.30 -5.67 -5.87
N ILE A 152 -1.84 -4.55 -6.37
CA ILE A 152 -2.55 -3.74 -7.34
C ILE A 152 -2.00 -4.08 -8.73
N GLY A 153 -2.90 -4.47 -9.65
CA GLY A 153 -2.53 -4.80 -11.02
C GLY A 153 -2.35 -3.59 -11.92
N ALA A 154 -1.51 -3.73 -12.95
CA ALA A 154 -1.42 -2.71 -14.00
C ALA A 154 -2.81 -2.40 -14.60
N PRO A 155 -3.08 -1.16 -15.04
CA PRO A 155 -2.12 -0.05 -15.22
C PRO A 155 -1.93 0.83 -13.98
N LEU A 156 -2.47 0.44 -12.82
CA LEU A 156 -2.37 1.22 -11.59
C LEU A 156 -0.97 1.09 -10.98
N LEU A 157 -0.53 2.14 -10.30
CA LEU A 157 0.69 2.06 -9.50
C LEU A 157 0.45 1.19 -8.27
N PRO A 158 1.36 0.27 -7.93
CA PRO A 158 1.21 -0.61 -6.76
C PRO A 158 1.59 0.13 -5.46
N LEU A 159 1.09 1.35 -5.29
CA LEU A 159 1.36 2.20 -4.14
C LEU A 159 0.06 2.44 -3.37
N VAL A 160 0.09 2.14 -2.08
CA VAL A 160 -1.05 2.35 -1.19
C VAL A 160 -0.65 3.15 0.04
N SER A 161 -1.62 3.82 0.63
CA SER A 161 -1.45 4.54 1.90
C SER A 161 -2.56 4.16 2.88
N THR A 162 -2.31 4.29 4.16
CA THR A 162 -3.32 4.10 5.22
C THR A 162 -4.25 5.30 5.39
N ALA A 163 -3.92 6.43 4.75
CA ALA A 163 -4.72 7.65 4.77
C ALA A 163 -4.70 8.32 3.38
N PRO A 164 -5.83 8.85 2.89
CA PRO A 164 -5.92 9.39 1.55
C PRO A 164 -5.02 10.62 1.32
N GLU A 165 -4.78 11.42 2.34
CA GLU A 165 -3.90 12.58 2.32
C GLU A 165 -2.41 12.25 2.21
N ASN A 166 -2.04 10.99 2.47
CA ASN A 166 -0.65 10.52 2.40
C ASN A 166 -0.30 9.82 1.08
N ILE A 167 -1.22 9.78 0.13
CA ILE A 167 -0.98 9.12 -1.16
C ILE A 167 0.13 9.85 -1.92
N LEU A 168 1.11 9.07 -2.41
CA LEU A 168 2.12 9.58 -3.32
C LEU A 168 1.54 9.76 -4.71
N ILE A 169 1.54 10.99 -5.19
CA ILE A 169 1.03 11.36 -6.50
C ILE A 169 2.21 11.61 -7.42
N PRO A 170 2.31 10.91 -8.56
CA PRO A 170 3.32 11.21 -9.57
C PRO A 170 3.23 12.68 -10.02
N ARG A 171 4.37 13.34 -10.20
CA ARG A 171 4.42 14.77 -10.58
C ARG A 171 3.60 15.10 -11.82
N ASP A 172 3.63 14.23 -12.81
CA ASP A 172 2.93 14.43 -14.08
C ASP A 172 1.39 14.37 -13.95
N THR A 173 0.90 13.83 -12.82
CA THR A 173 -0.53 13.72 -12.54
C THR A 173 -1.02 14.72 -11.48
N ALA A 174 -0.11 15.44 -10.81
CA ALA A 174 -0.43 16.39 -9.75
C ALA A 174 -1.44 17.51 -10.15
N PRO A 175 -1.43 18.06 -11.38
CA PRO A 175 -2.42 19.07 -11.78
C PRO A 175 -3.84 18.54 -11.94
N MET A 176 -4.07 17.23 -11.95
CA MET A 176 -5.38 16.61 -12.20
C MET A 176 -6.21 16.36 -10.93
N ILE A 177 -5.63 16.54 -9.76
CA ILE A 177 -6.37 16.43 -8.50
C ILE A 177 -6.86 17.81 -8.11
N ARG A 178 -8.13 18.09 -8.39
CA ARG A 178 -8.80 19.29 -7.87
C ARG A 178 -9.35 18.95 -6.50
N ASP A 179 -8.95 19.74 -5.51
CA ASP A 179 -9.59 19.74 -4.21
C ASP A 179 -11.10 20.03 -4.41
N LYS A 180 -11.94 19.13 -3.96
CA LYS A 180 -13.40 19.35 -3.84
C LYS A 180 -13.74 19.55 -2.40
#